data_0197eaab1ea0c1cf89a873951c8659d9
#
_entry.id   0197eaab1ea0c1cf89a873951c8659d9
#
_cell.length_a   1.000
_cell.length_b   1.000
_cell.length_c   1.000
_cell.angle_alpha   90.00
_cell.angle_beta   90.00
_cell.angle_gamma   90.00
#
_symmetry.space_group_name_H-M   'P 1'
#
loop_
_entity.id
_entity.type
_entity.pdbx_description
1 polymer ?
#
loop_
_entity_poly.entity_id
_entity_poly.type
_entity_poly.pdbx_seq_one_letter_code
_entity_poly.pdbx_strand_id
1 'polypeptide(L)'
;MSQPRRTSRRRAWTVLTLPAVLCVLAACSGGPASGSGDDAAGPGRKASPTPSGPPGTLFDAFHYSGADDPELSAHGWQVRTDGGGPGIKDTWSTAGAGFPSDPTAQGGRAMQLQSSTDGTQQGTKQVEVQTTGTNLFTGTFAARVHFSDKPASGRNGDHVVQTFFPISPSDSSANYSELDFEYLPNGGWGSVGPRLDNVSWFKADPPDRVNKTLKQRLEGWHLLMITAVDGKVTYALDGKELFTSSGKYVPREKMNVHFSNWFIDLPFTGGPRTWDMKVNWVYYKADQAVSQADVQKTVDGFYGAGTHYVNTVPKS
;
A
#
# COMPACT_ATOMS: atom_id res chain seq x y z
N MET A 1 25.19 -41.08 3.17
CA MET A 1 24.17 -40.98 2.10
C MET A 1 24.26 -39.61 1.50
N SER A 2 24.76 -39.51 0.27
CA SER A 2 25.19 -38.29 -0.40
C SER A 2 24.01 -37.61 -1.10
N GLN A 3 23.81 -36.31 -0.92
CA GLN A 3 22.84 -35.51 -1.67
C GLN A 3 23.41 -35.10 -3.06
N PRO A 4 22.61 -35.07 -4.14
CA PRO A 4 23.07 -34.65 -5.46
C PRO A 4 23.08 -33.12 -5.60
N ARG A 5 24.18 -32.61 -6.17
CA ARG A 5 24.40 -31.22 -6.58
C ARG A 5 23.47 -30.85 -7.73
N ARG A 6 22.70 -29.77 -7.62
CA ARG A 6 21.96 -29.15 -8.73
C ARG A 6 22.87 -28.16 -9.47
N THR A 7 23.09 -28.43 -10.76
CA THR A 7 23.79 -27.55 -11.69
C THR A 7 22.86 -26.47 -12.19
N SER A 8 23.25 -25.21 -11.99
CA SER A 8 22.55 -24.03 -12.54
C SER A 8 22.90 -23.87 -14.03
N ARG A 9 21.89 -23.90 -14.89
CA ARG A 9 22.02 -23.51 -16.31
C ARG A 9 21.80 -21.99 -16.40
N ARG A 10 22.85 -21.25 -16.72
CA ARG A 10 22.80 -19.85 -17.14
C ARG A 10 22.14 -19.76 -18.51
N ARG A 11 21.03 -19.03 -18.67
CA ARG A 11 20.51 -18.61 -19.98
C ARG A 11 21.10 -17.26 -20.34
N ALA A 12 21.78 -17.22 -21.47
CA ALA A 12 22.28 -15.99 -22.09
C ALA A 12 21.11 -15.23 -22.74
N TRP A 13 21.02 -13.94 -22.44
CA TRP A 13 20.08 -13.01 -23.09
C TRP A 13 20.78 -12.32 -24.26
N THR A 14 20.23 -12.48 -25.45
CA THR A 14 20.68 -11.84 -26.68
C THR A 14 20.08 -10.43 -26.72
N VAL A 15 20.93 -9.43 -26.75
CA VAL A 15 20.56 -8.02 -26.94
C VAL A 15 20.29 -7.77 -28.41
N LEU A 16 19.06 -7.42 -28.77
CA LEU A 16 18.67 -6.89 -30.08
C LEU A 16 18.78 -5.37 -30.07
N THR A 17 19.70 -4.83 -30.86
CA THR A 17 19.83 -3.40 -31.15
C THR A 17 18.93 -3.02 -32.32
N LEU A 18 18.01 -2.04 -32.14
CA LEU A 18 17.29 -1.37 -33.23
C LEU A 18 18.00 -0.07 -33.62
N PRO A 19 18.03 0.30 -34.91
CA PRO A 19 18.66 1.53 -35.36
C PRO A 19 17.76 2.75 -35.23
N ALA A 20 18.37 3.88 -34.82
CA ALA A 20 17.75 5.19 -34.75
C ALA A 20 17.49 5.76 -36.15
N VAL A 21 16.26 6.22 -36.40
CA VAL A 21 15.92 7.00 -37.62
C VAL A 21 15.97 8.48 -37.26
N LEU A 22 16.88 9.19 -37.96
CA LEU A 22 17.04 10.63 -37.90
C LEU A 22 16.01 11.29 -38.84
N CYS A 23 15.06 12.11 -38.32
CA CYS A 23 14.23 13.01 -39.12
C CYS A 23 14.79 14.43 -39.08
N VAL A 24 15.13 14.92 -40.28
CA VAL A 24 15.66 16.26 -40.57
C VAL A 24 14.53 17.29 -40.50
N LEU A 25 14.74 18.37 -39.76
CA LEU A 25 13.88 19.55 -39.72
C LEU A 25 14.20 20.47 -40.91
N ALA A 26 13.19 20.76 -41.72
CA ALA A 26 13.25 21.84 -42.70
C ALA A 26 12.58 23.09 -42.13
N ALA A 27 13.33 24.18 -42.04
CA ALA A 27 12.83 25.50 -41.68
C ALA A 27 12.32 26.21 -42.94
N CYS A 28 11.11 26.77 -42.88
CA CYS A 28 10.62 27.77 -43.82
C CYS A 28 10.19 29.03 -43.07
N SER A 29 10.85 30.13 -43.39
CA SER A 29 10.58 31.49 -42.99
C SER A 29 9.46 32.12 -43.87
N GLY A 30 8.51 32.83 -43.26
CA GLY A 30 7.51 33.65 -44.00
C GLY A 30 6.92 34.68 -43.03
N GLY A 31 7.03 35.94 -43.39
CA GLY A 31 6.78 37.17 -42.65
C GLY A 31 5.29 37.55 -42.43
N PRO A 32 5.02 38.77 -41.90
CA PRO A 32 3.85 39.03 -41.07
C PRO A 32 2.61 39.48 -41.88
N ALA A 33 1.43 39.05 -41.44
CA ALA A 33 0.16 39.62 -41.80
C ALA A 33 -0.65 39.96 -40.53
N SER A 34 -0.92 41.23 -40.34
CA SER A 34 -1.80 41.77 -39.33
C SER A 34 -3.25 41.42 -39.64
N GLY A 35 -3.95 40.81 -38.71
CA GLY A 35 -5.37 40.53 -38.74
C GLY A 35 -5.91 40.53 -37.32
N SER A 36 -6.67 41.58 -36.97
CA SER A 36 -7.52 41.66 -35.79
C SER A 36 -8.65 40.66 -35.89
N GLY A 37 -8.73 39.72 -34.94
CA GLY A 37 -9.82 38.76 -34.82
C GLY A 37 -10.06 38.47 -33.34
N ASP A 38 -11.33 38.66 -32.93
CA ASP A 38 -11.83 38.51 -31.58
C ASP A 38 -11.47 37.18 -30.96
N ASP A 39 -10.75 37.24 -29.84
CA ASP A 39 -10.48 36.10 -28.97
C ASP A 39 -11.73 35.70 -28.19
N ALA A 40 -12.45 34.70 -28.70
CA ALA A 40 -13.40 33.95 -27.88
C ALA A 40 -12.60 33.16 -26.82
N ALA A 41 -12.62 33.66 -25.58
CA ALA A 41 -12.07 32.95 -24.42
C ALA A 41 -12.75 31.58 -24.30
N GLY A 42 -12.03 30.53 -24.62
CA GLY A 42 -12.41 29.15 -24.33
C GLY A 42 -12.62 28.97 -22.81
N PRO A 43 -13.47 28.02 -22.39
CA PRO A 43 -13.76 27.81 -20.96
C PRO A 43 -12.47 27.52 -20.20
N GLY A 44 -12.07 28.46 -19.33
CA GLY A 44 -10.89 28.38 -18.53
C GLY A 44 -10.87 27.07 -17.75
N ARG A 45 -9.82 26.29 -17.98
CA ARG A 45 -9.51 25.11 -17.18
C ARG A 45 -9.45 25.58 -15.73
N LYS A 46 -10.47 25.22 -14.93
CA LYS A 46 -10.43 25.48 -13.48
C LYS A 46 -9.16 24.84 -12.95
N ALA A 47 -8.26 25.66 -12.39
CA ALA A 47 -7.11 25.15 -11.69
C ALA A 47 -7.63 24.19 -10.60
N SER A 48 -7.07 22.99 -10.54
CA SER A 48 -7.36 22.05 -9.45
C SER A 48 -7.09 22.76 -8.14
N PRO A 49 -7.98 22.71 -7.15
CA PRO A 49 -7.76 23.40 -5.87
C PRO A 49 -6.43 22.91 -5.27
N THR A 50 -5.61 23.86 -4.84
CA THR A 50 -4.39 23.56 -4.10
C THR A 50 -4.78 22.74 -2.87
N PRO A 51 -4.12 21.61 -2.57
CA PRO A 51 -4.43 20.81 -1.39
C PRO A 51 -4.36 21.68 -0.13
N SER A 52 -5.48 21.88 0.55
CA SER A 52 -5.52 22.62 1.79
C SER A 52 -5.37 21.69 2.97
N GLY A 53 -4.24 21.77 3.68
CA GLY A 53 -3.96 20.95 4.84
C GLY A 53 -2.64 21.31 5.50
N PRO A 54 -2.33 20.76 6.68
CA PRO A 54 -1.04 20.97 7.34
C PRO A 54 0.13 20.52 6.44
N PRO A 55 1.24 21.26 6.34
CA PRO A 55 2.38 20.89 5.50
C PRO A 55 2.90 19.48 5.80
N GLY A 56 3.35 18.75 4.76
CA GLY A 56 3.89 17.39 4.90
C GLY A 56 2.88 16.36 5.40
N THR A 57 1.61 16.50 5.03
CA THR A 57 0.53 15.60 5.46
C THR A 57 -0.08 14.88 4.26
N LEU A 58 -0.25 13.55 4.38
CA LEU A 58 -1.14 12.76 3.55
C LEU A 58 -2.30 12.28 4.45
N PHE A 59 -3.53 12.45 3.98
CA PHE A 59 -4.74 11.86 4.55
C PHE A 59 -5.64 11.41 3.42
N ASP A 60 -6.19 10.20 3.54
CA ASP A 60 -7.21 9.70 2.63
C ASP A 60 -8.23 8.85 3.39
N ALA A 61 -9.50 9.20 3.25
CA ALA A 61 -10.66 8.51 3.82
C ALA A 61 -11.30 7.52 2.83
N PHE A 62 -10.67 7.28 1.70
CA PHE A 62 -11.06 6.32 0.66
C PHE A 62 -12.52 6.51 0.16
N HIS A 63 -12.89 7.74 -0.14
CA HIS A 63 -14.21 8.11 -0.68
C HIS A 63 -14.26 7.97 -2.20
N TYR A 64 -14.06 6.76 -2.71
CA TYR A 64 -14.06 6.45 -4.14
C TYR A 64 -15.26 5.57 -4.52
N SER A 65 -15.58 5.51 -5.83
CA SER A 65 -16.69 4.70 -6.36
C SER A 65 -16.26 3.26 -6.71
N GLY A 66 -14.99 3.03 -7.00
CA GLY A 66 -14.45 1.74 -7.40
C GLY A 66 -12.95 1.78 -7.66
N ALA A 67 -12.39 0.64 -8.06
CA ALA A 67 -10.97 0.50 -8.37
C ALA A 67 -10.53 1.30 -9.62
N ASP A 68 -11.47 1.61 -10.49
CA ASP A 68 -11.32 2.38 -11.73
C ASP A 68 -11.77 3.85 -11.59
N ASP A 69 -12.08 4.30 -10.37
CA ASP A 69 -12.40 5.70 -10.11
C ASP A 69 -11.24 6.61 -10.51
N PRO A 70 -11.45 7.61 -11.39
CA PRO A 70 -10.39 8.50 -11.82
C PRO A 70 -9.80 9.34 -10.66
N GLU A 71 -10.57 9.61 -9.61
CA GLU A 71 -10.05 10.30 -8.42
C GLU A 71 -9.09 9.42 -7.63
N LEU A 72 -9.27 8.10 -7.60
CA LEU A 72 -8.34 7.18 -6.96
C LEU A 72 -6.93 7.33 -7.54
N SER A 73 -6.82 7.31 -8.86
CA SER A 73 -5.54 7.51 -9.56
C SER A 73 -5.02 8.95 -9.46
N ALA A 74 -5.90 9.96 -9.52
CA ALA A 74 -5.52 11.36 -9.36
C ALA A 74 -4.97 11.68 -7.95
N HIS A 75 -5.44 10.96 -6.94
CA HIS A 75 -4.93 11.01 -5.58
C HIS A 75 -3.67 10.17 -5.36
N GLY A 76 -3.19 9.50 -6.42
CA GLY A 76 -1.93 8.76 -6.40
C GLY A 76 -2.05 7.34 -5.83
N TRP A 77 -3.21 6.73 -5.93
CA TRP A 77 -3.43 5.33 -5.61
C TRP A 77 -3.56 4.46 -6.85
N GLN A 78 -3.17 3.21 -6.73
CA GLN A 78 -3.42 2.19 -7.74
C GLN A 78 -3.75 0.85 -7.08
N VAL A 79 -4.56 0.06 -7.76
CA VAL A 79 -4.78 -1.35 -7.42
C VAL A 79 -3.79 -2.18 -8.21
N ARG A 80 -3.07 -3.07 -7.55
CA ARG A 80 -2.04 -3.90 -8.16
C ARG A 80 -2.62 -4.90 -9.16
N THR A 81 -1.98 -5.03 -10.33
CA THR A 81 -2.32 -5.98 -11.40
C THR A 81 -1.13 -6.75 -11.94
N ASP A 82 0.09 -6.33 -11.58
CA ASP A 82 1.31 -7.00 -12.00
C ASP A 82 1.48 -8.35 -11.29
N GLY A 83 2.19 -9.26 -11.95
CA GLY A 83 2.44 -10.60 -11.43
C GLY A 83 3.47 -10.66 -10.29
N GLY A 84 3.82 -11.86 -9.89
CA GLY A 84 4.84 -12.12 -8.86
C GLY A 84 4.27 -12.34 -7.47
N GLY A 85 5.17 -12.37 -6.48
CA GLY A 85 4.86 -12.49 -5.06
C GLY A 85 4.54 -11.15 -4.39
N PRO A 86 4.29 -11.12 -3.05
CA PRO A 86 4.26 -12.29 -2.17
C PRO A 86 3.07 -13.24 -2.42
N GLY A 87 3.02 -14.34 -1.71
CA GLY A 87 1.91 -15.29 -1.72
C GLY A 87 1.79 -16.11 -3.00
N ILE A 88 0.55 -16.30 -3.44
CA ILE A 88 0.24 -17.13 -4.63
C ILE A 88 0.53 -16.30 -5.87
N LYS A 89 1.61 -16.64 -6.58
CA LYS A 89 2.12 -15.87 -7.72
C LYS A 89 1.08 -15.67 -8.81
N ASP A 90 1.09 -14.48 -9.42
CA ASP A 90 0.29 -14.12 -10.58
C ASP A 90 -1.24 -14.19 -10.33
N THR A 91 -1.68 -13.88 -9.09
CA THR A 91 -3.09 -13.88 -8.69
C THR A 91 -3.60 -12.52 -8.19
N TRP A 92 -2.81 -11.45 -8.33
CA TRP A 92 -3.22 -10.09 -8.00
C TRP A 92 -4.32 -9.59 -8.94
N SER A 93 -5.36 -8.98 -8.37
CA SER A 93 -6.57 -8.62 -9.12
C SER A 93 -7.24 -7.36 -8.57
N THR A 94 -7.73 -6.51 -9.47
CA THR A 94 -8.52 -5.33 -9.10
C THR A 94 -9.92 -5.69 -8.58
N ALA A 95 -10.42 -6.89 -8.90
CA ALA A 95 -11.78 -7.30 -8.55
C ALA A 95 -12.04 -7.38 -7.02
N GLY A 96 -10.97 -7.43 -6.21
CA GLY A 96 -11.07 -7.44 -4.75
C GLY A 96 -11.06 -6.06 -4.10
N ALA A 97 -10.79 -5.00 -4.84
CA ALA A 97 -10.76 -3.64 -4.30
C ALA A 97 -12.13 -2.98 -4.45
N GLY A 98 -12.75 -2.61 -3.34
CA GLY A 98 -14.04 -1.95 -3.29
C GLY A 98 -14.07 -0.82 -2.26
N PHE A 99 -15.08 0.06 -2.36
CA PHE A 99 -15.24 1.22 -1.49
C PHE A 99 -16.70 1.34 -0.99
N PRO A 100 -17.20 0.31 -0.30
CA PRO A 100 -18.60 0.25 0.12
C PRO A 100 -18.90 1.24 1.25
N SER A 101 -20.19 1.52 1.45
CA SER A 101 -20.67 2.10 2.69
C SER A 101 -20.45 1.11 3.83
N ASP A 102 -19.96 1.61 4.96
CA ASP A 102 -19.76 0.84 6.18
C ASP A 102 -20.13 1.69 7.40
N PRO A 103 -21.28 1.41 8.04
CA PRO A 103 -21.76 2.20 9.19
C PRO A 103 -20.87 2.08 10.42
N THR A 104 -19.93 1.13 10.46
CA THR A 104 -18.97 0.95 11.55
C THR A 104 -17.68 1.74 11.35
N ALA A 105 -17.46 2.26 10.13
CA ALA A 105 -16.33 3.10 9.79
C ALA A 105 -16.64 4.58 10.10
N GLN A 106 -15.63 5.33 10.51
CA GLN A 106 -15.75 6.79 10.67
C GLN A 106 -16.10 7.42 9.30
N GLY A 107 -17.10 8.27 9.25
CA GLY A 107 -17.60 8.84 7.99
C GLY A 107 -18.42 7.88 7.14
N GLY A 108 -18.73 6.66 7.62
CA GLY A 108 -19.68 5.73 6.99
C GLY A 108 -19.16 5.02 5.74
N ARG A 109 -17.86 5.04 5.45
CA ARG A 109 -17.23 4.37 4.30
C ARG A 109 -15.86 3.80 4.65
N ALA A 110 -15.44 2.78 3.89
CA ALA A 110 -14.11 2.22 3.97
C ALA A 110 -13.68 1.61 2.63
N MET A 111 -12.40 1.59 2.35
CA MET A 111 -11.82 0.71 1.35
C MET A 111 -11.92 -0.74 1.85
N GLN A 112 -12.42 -1.64 1.02
CA GLN A 112 -12.47 -3.08 1.26
C GLN A 112 -11.49 -3.79 0.35
N LEU A 113 -10.66 -4.64 0.93
CA LEU A 113 -9.73 -5.52 0.26
C LEU A 113 -10.23 -6.95 0.45
N GLN A 114 -10.90 -7.49 -0.56
CA GLN A 114 -11.43 -8.86 -0.55
C GLN A 114 -10.55 -9.79 -1.36
N SER A 115 -9.87 -10.72 -0.71
CA SER A 115 -9.20 -11.83 -1.37
C SER A 115 -10.08 -13.07 -1.40
N SER A 116 -9.86 -13.96 -2.37
CA SER A 116 -10.63 -15.20 -2.52
C SER A 116 -9.77 -16.36 -2.98
N THR A 117 -10.18 -17.57 -2.60
CA THR A 117 -9.53 -18.80 -3.05
C THR A 117 -10.49 -20.00 -2.96
N ASP A 118 -10.28 -20.99 -3.81
CA ASP A 118 -10.83 -22.33 -3.69
C ASP A 118 -9.77 -23.38 -3.27
N GLY A 119 -8.55 -22.89 -3.02
CA GLY A 119 -7.37 -23.70 -2.71
C GLY A 119 -6.58 -24.12 -3.94
N THR A 120 -6.86 -23.51 -5.11
CA THR A 120 -6.05 -23.63 -6.32
C THR A 120 -5.49 -22.27 -6.72
N GLN A 121 -4.38 -22.25 -7.46
CA GLN A 121 -3.83 -20.99 -7.99
C GLN A 121 -4.84 -20.30 -8.92
N GLN A 122 -5.51 -21.06 -9.78
CA GLN A 122 -6.49 -20.54 -10.75
C GLN A 122 -7.71 -19.91 -10.09
N GLY A 123 -8.17 -20.48 -8.96
CA GLY A 123 -9.30 -19.99 -8.16
C GLY A 123 -8.90 -18.95 -7.12
N THR A 124 -7.61 -18.55 -7.06
CA THR A 124 -7.12 -17.58 -6.09
C THR A 124 -7.08 -16.18 -6.70
N LYS A 125 -7.51 -15.18 -5.92
CA LYS A 125 -7.36 -13.75 -6.19
C LYS A 125 -6.90 -13.06 -4.93
N GLN A 126 -5.80 -12.33 -5.05
CA GLN A 126 -5.21 -11.47 -4.01
C GLN A 126 -5.45 -10.02 -4.38
N VAL A 127 -5.44 -9.13 -3.41
CA VAL A 127 -5.67 -7.70 -3.64
C VAL A 127 -4.65 -6.87 -2.89
N GLU A 128 -4.15 -5.83 -3.57
CA GLU A 128 -3.28 -4.83 -3.00
C GLU A 128 -3.63 -3.45 -3.56
N VAL A 129 -3.69 -2.45 -2.69
CA VAL A 129 -3.83 -1.03 -3.05
C VAL A 129 -2.63 -0.29 -2.50
N GLN A 130 -1.97 0.50 -3.37
CA GLN A 130 -0.71 1.16 -3.04
C GLN A 130 -0.65 2.58 -3.57
N THR A 131 0.16 3.43 -2.94
CA THR A 131 0.48 4.73 -3.52
C THR A 131 1.43 4.59 -4.71
N THR A 132 1.21 5.39 -5.77
CA THR A 132 2.08 5.42 -6.95
C THR A 132 3.32 6.31 -6.75
N GLY A 133 3.23 7.27 -5.83
CA GLY A 133 4.33 8.17 -5.49
C GLY A 133 5.23 7.56 -4.43
N THR A 134 6.55 7.61 -4.66
CA THR A 134 7.58 7.24 -3.71
C THR A 134 8.14 8.52 -3.09
N ASN A 135 7.44 9.07 -2.11
CA ASN A 135 7.80 10.35 -1.48
C ASN A 135 7.61 10.38 0.04
N LEU A 136 7.21 9.26 0.64
CA LEU A 136 7.07 9.13 2.09
C LEU A 136 8.37 8.59 2.68
N PHE A 137 8.84 9.17 3.77
CA PHE A 137 10.13 8.78 4.35
C PHE A 137 10.03 8.62 5.86
N THR A 138 10.64 9.53 6.63
CA THR A 138 10.53 9.56 8.09
C THR A 138 9.25 10.26 8.51
N GLY A 139 8.75 9.94 9.70
CA GLY A 139 7.54 10.53 10.24
C GLY A 139 6.61 9.54 10.94
N THR A 140 5.34 9.90 11.01
CA THR A 140 4.29 9.05 11.56
C THR A 140 3.37 8.57 10.44
N PHE A 141 3.27 7.25 10.28
CA PHE A 141 2.30 6.56 9.44
C PHE A 141 1.21 5.99 10.35
N ALA A 142 -0.04 6.25 10.04
CA ALA A 142 -1.17 5.73 10.80
C ALA A 142 -2.28 5.27 9.87
N ALA A 143 -2.96 4.18 10.21
CA ALA A 143 -4.12 3.71 9.48
C ALA A 143 -5.15 3.10 10.43
N ARG A 144 -6.42 3.37 10.18
CA ARG A 144 -7.52 2.70 10.87
C ARG A 144 -7.98 1.53 10.03
N VAL A 145 -7.67 0.31 10.49
CA VAL A 145 -7.83 -0.95 9.74
C VAL A 145 -8.80 -1.86 10.49
N HIS A 146 -9.67 -2.54 9.75
CA HIS A 146 -10.50 -3.63 10.27
C HIS A 146 -9.89 -4.96 9.84
N PHE A 147 -9.44 -5.72 10.80
CA PHE A 147 -9.00 -7.09 10.59
C PHE A 147 -10.14 -8.08 10.73
N SER A 148 -10.07 -9.17 9.97
CA SER A 148 -11.04 -10.28 10.05
C SER A 148 -10.36 -11.55 10.56
N ASP A 149 -10.94 -12.16 11.60
CA ASP A 149 -10.47 -13.42 12.21
C ASP A 149 -10.95 -14.68 11.46
N LYS A 150 -11.89 -14.52 10.56
CA LYS A 150 -12.53 -15.58 9.81
C LYS A 150 -12.94 -15.10 8.41
N PRO A 151 -13.11 -16.02 7.44
CA PRO A 151 -13.57 -15.63 6.12
C PRO A 151 -14.97 -15.01 6.16
N ALA A 152 -15.25 -14.07 5.28
CA ALA A 152 -16.57 -13.49 5.06
C ALA A 152 -17.53 -14.56 4.49
N SER A 153 -16.99 -15.54 3.74
CA SER A 153 -17.75 -16.71 3.26
C SER A 153 -16.85 -17.94 3.17
N GLY A 154 -17.47 -19.10 3.32
CA GLY A 154 -16.82 -20.40 3.15
C GLY A 154 -16.12 -20.90 4.44
N ARG A 155 -15.30 -21.95 4.28
CA ARG A 155 -14.62 -22.63 5.38
C ARG A 155 -13.41 -21.85 5.86
N ASN A 156 -13.25 -21.71 7.18
CA ASN A 156 -12.05 -21.11 7.79
C ASN A 156 -10.86 -22.10 7.73
N GLY A 157 -9.62 -21.54 7.76
CA GLY A 157 -8.37 -22.29 7.83
C GLY A 157 -7.32 -21.88 6.81
N ASP A 158 -7.60 -20.89 5.92
CA ASP A 158 -6.59 -20.35 5.01
C ASP A 158 -5.53 -19.56 5.78
N HIS A 159 -4.29 -19.60 5.31
CA HIS A 159 -3.21 -18.76 5.82
C HIS A 159 -3.20 -17.42 5.09
N VAL A 160 -4.14 -16.54 5.46
CA VAL A 160 -4.26 -15.19 4.91
C VAL A 160 -3.43 -14.20 5.71
N VAL A 161 -2.90 -13.19 5.02
CA VAL A 161 -2.17 -12.05 5.63
C VAL A 161 -2.90 -10.77 5.26
N GLN A 162 -3.23 -9.97 6.27
CA GLN A 162 -3.86 -8.67 6.16
C GLN A 162 -2.84 -7.63 6.60
N THR A 163 -2.42 -6.72 5.68
CA THR A 163 -1.23 -5.91 5.89
C THR A 163 -1.43 -4.42 5.68
N PHE A 164 -0.67 -3.64 6.45
CA PHE A 164 -0.40 -2.22 6.22
C PHE A 164 1.10 -1.99 6.34
N PHE A 165 1.72 -1.45 5.28
CA PHE A 165 3.17 -1.27 5.25
C PHE A 165 3.65 -0.15 4.32
N PRO A 166 4.58 0.71 4.75
CA PRO A 166 5.44 1.48 3.85
C PRO A 166 6.64 0.64 3.41
N ILE A 167 7.00 0.71 2.11
CA ILE A 167 8.05 -0.09 1.48
C ILE A 167 8.81 0.70 0.42
N SER A 168 10.09 0.40 0.25
CA SER A 168 10.92 0.84 -0.86
C SER A 168 10.35 0.45 -2.23
N PRO A 169 10.56 1.25 -3.28
CA PRO A 169 10.02 0.97 -4.62
C PRO A 169 10.61 -0.27 -5.28
N SER A 170 11.73 -0.79 -4.75
CA SER A 170 12.41 -1.98 -5.29
C SER A 170 13.04 -2.81 -4.18
N ASP A 171 12.75 -4.11 -4.17
CA ASP A 171 13.35 -5.11 -3.28
C ASP A 171 14.86 -5.31 -3.53
N SER A 172 15.36 -4.89 -4.69
CA SER A 172 16.80 -4.89 -5.04
C SER A 172 17.54 -3.61 -4.64
N SER A 173 16.87 -2.62 -4.03
CA SER A 173 17.52 -1.39 -3.60
C SER A 173 18.60 -1.65 -2.54
N ALA A 174 19.75 -0.98 -2.68
CA ALA A 174 20.81 -0.98 -1.67
C ALA A 174 20.35 -0.32 -0.34
N ASN A 175 19.33 0.54 -0.41
CA ASN A 175 18.73 1.25 0.71
C ASN A 175 17.35 0.69 1.08
N TYR A 176 17.05 -0.54 0.67
CA TYR A 176 15.77 -1.18 0.93
C TYR A 176 15.32 -0.98 2.37
N SER A 177 14.07 -0.58 2.51
CA SER A 177 13.40 -0.33 3.78
C SER A 177 11.95 -0.77 3.66
N GLU A 178 11.46 -1.50 4.67
CA GLU A 178 10.07 -1.93 4.75
C GLU A 178 9.68 -2.02 6.22
N LEU A 179 8.48 -1.56 6.55
CA LEU A 179 7.97 -1.50 7.91
C LEU A 179 6.55 -2.07 7.93
N ASP A 180 6.36 -3.27 8.50
CA ASP A 180 5.11 -4.00 8.34
C ASP A 180 4.31 -4.13 9.62
N PHE A 181 2.99 -4.04 9.45
CA PHE A 181 2.01 -4.75 10.24
C PHE A 181 1.42 -5.88 9.40
N GLU A 182 1.58 -7.12 9.85
CA GLU A 182 1.06 -8.31 9.18
C GLU A 182 0.16 -9.08 10.16
N TYR A 183 -1.16 -9.04 9.94
CA TYR A 183 -2.10 -9.83 10.74
C TYR A 183 -2.44 -11.14 10.05
N LEU A 184 -2.23 -12.24 10.78
CA LEU A 184 -2.46 -13.61 10.35
C LEU A 184 -3.49 -14.27 11.29
N PRO A 185 -4.78 -14.34 10.93
CA PRO A 185 -5.82 -14.88 11.83
C PRO A 185 -5.66 -16.38 12.14
N ASN A 186 -5.10 -17.15 11.20
CA ASN A 186 -4.87 -18.59 11.35
C ASN A 186 -3.40 -18.97 11.49
N GLY A 187 -2.49 -17.98 11.51
CA GLY A 187 -1.06 -18.21 11.43
C GLY A 187 -0.58 -18.41 9.99
N GLY A 188 0.59 -19.00 9.86
CA GLY A 188 1.29 -19.22 8.59
C GLY A 188 2.79 -19.31 8.84
N TRP A 189 3.59 -19.62 7.81
CA TRP A 189 5.04 -19.84 7.91
C TRP A 189 5.44 -20.78 9.04
N GLY A 190 4.65 -21.87 9.23
CA GLY A 190 4.88 -22.86 10.29
C GLY A 190 4.39 -22.46 11.68
N SER A 191 3.81 -21.27 11.85
CA SER A 191 3.19 -20.84 13.11
C SER A 191 1.68 -21.12 13.09
N VAL A 192 1.12 -21.41 14.28
CA VAL A 192 -0.30 -21.71 14.45
C VAL A 192 -0.99 -20.62 15.25
N GLY A 193 -2.23 -20.31 14.89
CA GLY A 193 -3.09 -19.39 15.60
C GLY A 193 -2.86 -17.92 15.25
N PRO A 194 -3.74 -17.02 15.76
CA PRO A 194 -3.75 -15.62 15.37
C PRO A 194 -2.53 -14.88 15.89
N ARG A 195 -1.99 -14.02 15.03
CA ARG A 195 -0.81 -13.22 15.34
C ARG A 195 -0.75 -11.94 14.52
N LEU A 196 -0.18 -10.90 15.11
CA LEU A 196 0.25 -9.68 14.42
C LEU A 196 1.78 -9.63 14.47
N ASP A 197 2.42 -9.67 13.32
CA ASP A 197 3.85 -9.45 13.19
C ASP A 197 4.12 -7.97 12.90
N ASN A 198 5.06 -7.40 13.64
CA ASN A 198 5.57 -6.05 13.45
C ASN A 198 7.01 -6.21 12.97
N VAL A 199 7.33 -5.81 11.74
CA VAL A 199 8.60 -6.14 11.10
C VAL A 199 9.29 -4.88 10.58
N SER A 200 10.59 -4.77 10.80
CA SER A 200 11.44 -3.75 10.17
C SER A 200 12.53 -4.43 9.38
N TRP A 201 12.57 -4.17 8.07
CA TRP A 201 13.52 -4.76 7.15
C TRP A 201 14.69 -3.83 6.84
N PHE A 202 15.86 -4.42 6.75
CA PHE A 202 17.06 -3.80 6.22
C PHE A 202 17.35 -4.25 4.78
N LYS A 203 16.96 -5.48 4.41
CA LYS A 203 17.24 -6.07 3.11
C LYS A 203 16.22 -7.16 2.79
N ALA A 204 15.74 -7.19 1.54
CA ALA A 204 14.80 -8.20 1.08
C ALA A 204 15.50 -9.53 0.74
N ASP A 205 16.64 -9.50 0.01
CA ASP A 205 17.37 -10.70 -0.42
C ASP A 205 18.90 -10.56 -0.27
N PRO A 206 19.59 -11.43 0.53
CA PRO A 206 18.99 -12.35 1.48
C PRO A 206 18.27 -11.60 2.60
N PRO A 207 17.21 -12.16 3.17
CA PRO A 207 16.40 -11.47 4.18
C PRO A 207 17.20 -11.03 5.41
N ASP A 208 17.14 -9.74 5.76
CA ASP A 208 17.68 -9.17 6.98
C ASP A 208 16.61 -8.25 7.59
N ARG A 209 16.02 -8.70 8.68
CA ARG A 209 14.91 -8.06 9.37
C ARG A 209 14.92 -8.34 10.87
N VAL A 210 14.22 -7.49 11.61
CA VAL A 210 13.86 -7.71 13.00
C VAL A 210 12.36 -7.63 13.16
N ASN A 211 11.81 -8.43 14.06
CA ASN A 211 10.37 -8.46 14.28
C ASN A 211 9.97 -8.73 15.72
N LYS A 212 8.75 -8.37 16.04
CA LYS A 212 8.04 -8.73 17.27
C LYS A 212 6.64 -9.21 16.94
N THR A 213 6.27 -10.36 17.46
CA THR A 213 4.93 -10.95 17.31
C THR A 213 4.07 -10.68 18.51
N LEU A 214 2.85 -10.17 18.30
CA LEU A 214 1.76 -10.18 19.27
C LEU A 214 0.83 -11.37 18.94
N LYS A 215 0.74 -12.36 19.83
CA LYS A 215 -0.16 -13.51 19.67
C LYS A 215 -1.52 -13.18 20.27
N GLN A 216 -2.43 -12.69 19.43
CA GLN A 216 -3.77 -12.26 19.84
C GLN A 216 -4.72 -12.26 18.64
N ARG A 217 -6.02 -12.48 18.88
CA ARG A 217 -7.09 -12.20 17.92
C ARG A 217 -7.34 -10.70 17.84
N LEU A 218 -7.52 -10.20 16.61
CA LEU A 218 -7.71 -8.78 16.32
C LEU A 218 -8.92 -8.56 15.39
N GLU A 219 -10.03 -9.25 15.64
CA GLU A 219 -11.28 -8.98 14.90
C GLU A 219 -11.77 -7.58 15.20
N GLY A 220 -11.99 -6.78 14.17
CA GLY A 220 -12.57 -5.45 14.30
C GLY A 220 -11.63 -4.30 13.92
N TRP A 221 -12.05 -3.08 14.25
CA TRP A 221 -11.31 -1.86 13.94
C TRP A 221 -10.17 -1.61 14.92
N HIS A 222 -9.00 -1.37 14.38
CA HIS A 222 -7.78 -1.04 15.12
C HIS A 222 -7.09 0.18 14.52
N LEU A 223 -6.40 0.96 15.35
CA LEU A 223 -5.51 2.02 14.92
C LEU A 223 -4.06 1.52 14.96
N LEU A 224 -3.48 1.36 13.78
CA LEU A 224 -2.09 0.98 13.59
C LEU A 224 -1.24 2.24 13.42
N MET A 225 -0.12 2.33 14.12
CA MET A 225 0.81 3.45 14.00
C MET A 225 2.26 2.96 13.89
N ILE A 226 2.98 3.49 12.89
CA ILE A 226 4.43 3.37 12.75
C ILE A 226 5.01 4.77 12.85
N THR A 227 5.86 5.00 13.86
CA THR A 227 6.58 6.28 14.02
C THR A 227 8.06 6.05 13.75
N ALA A 228 8.58 6.59 12.65
CA ALA A 228 9.95 6.44 12.20
C ALA A 228 10.65 7.80 12.24
N VAL A 229 11.20 8.19 13.38
CA VAL A 229 11.90 9.46 13.61
C VAL A 229 13.11 9.26 14.52
N ASP A 230 14.06 10.16 14.47
CA ASP A 230 15.24 10.21 15.35
C ASP A 230 16.00 8.87 15.45
N GLY A 231 16.12 8.17 14.30
CA GLY A 231 16.87 6.90 14.23
C GLY A 231 16.18 5.71 14.91
N LYS A 232 14.87 5.82 15.15
CA LYS A 232 14.05 4.79 15.81
C LYS A 232 12.75 4.59 15.05
N VAL A 233 12.27 3.33 14.98
CA VAL A 233 10.95 2.97 14.50
C VAL A 233 10.16 2.37 15.66
N THR A 234 8.97 2.89 15.92
CA THR A 234 8.05 2.41 16.96
C THR A 234 6.75 1.97 16.33
N TYR A 235 6.31 0.77 16.67
CA TYR A 235 5.01 0.20 16.28
C TYR A 235 4.06 0.27 17.44
N ALA A 236 2.85 0.80 17.21
CA ALA A 236 1.80 0.85 18.22
C ALA A 236 0.46 0.37 17.64
N LEU A 237 -0.31 -0.33 18.46
CA LEU A 237 -1.66 -0.79 18.20
C LEU A 237 -2.59 -0.20 19.28
N ASP A 238 -3.60 0.57 18.87
CA ASP A 238 -4.59 1.21 19.76
C ASP A 238 -3.93 1.99 20.92
N GLY A 239 -2.82 2.69 20.62
CA GLY A 239 -2.06 3.49 21.58
C GLY A 239 -1.08 2.71 22.45
N LYS A 240 -1.04 1.39 22.33
CA LYS A 240 -0.07 0.56 23.05
C LYS A 240 1.14 0.28 22.18
N GLU A 241 2.32 0.68 22.62
CA GLU A 241 3.58 0.31 21.97
C GLU A 241 3.77 -1.21 22.02
N LEU A 242 4.05 -1.81 20.87
CA LEU A 242 4.28 -3.25 20.70
C LEU A 242 5.74 -3.58 20.50
N PHE A 243 6.44 -2.76 19.71
CA PHE A 243 7.79 -3.06 19.24
C PHE A 243 8.55 -1.77 18.89
N THR A 244 9.84 -1.82 19.05
CA THR A 244 10.79 -0.76 18.62
C THR A 244 11.99 -1.38 17.94
N SER A 245 12.37 -0.80 16.80
CA SER A 245 13.63 -1.10 16.11
C SER A 245 14.48 0.18 15.93
N SER A 246 15.76 0.02 15.64
CA SER A 246 16.70 1.13 15.47
C SER A 246 17.92 0.69 14.64
N GLY A 247 18.91 1.58 14.51
CA GLY A 247 20.14 1.31 13.78
C GLY A 247 19.89 1.10 12.30
N LYS A 248 20.33 -0.02 11.71
CA LYS A 248 20.17 -0.31 10.28
C LYS A 248 18.72 -0.54 9.84
N TYR A 249 17.78 -0.74 10.77
CA TYR A 249 16.38 -1.06 10.52
C TYR A 249 15.47 0.16 10.48
N VAL A 250 16.02 1.37 10.44
CA VAL A 250 15.26 2.59 10.15
C VAL A 250 15.14 2.81 8.64
N PRO A 251 14.14 3.56 8.16
CA PRO A 251 14.04 3.93 6.75
C PRO A 251 15.32 4.59 6.23
N ARG A 252 15.79 4.15 5.06
CA ARG A 252 17.01 4.64 4.40
C ARG A 252 16.76 5.27 3.04
N GLU A 253 15.55 5.10 2.50
CA GLU A 253 15.06 5.75 1.28
C GLU A 253 13.56 6.02 1.38
N LYS A 254 13.06 6.81 0.45
CA LYS A 254 11.63 7.12 0.34
C LYS A 254 10.84 5.88 -0.07
N MET A 255 9.63 5.77 0.46
CA MET A 255 8.75 4.61 0.37
C MET A 255 7.38 4.97 -0.21
N ASN A 256 6.65 3.95 -0.65
CA ASN A 256 5.19 3.99 -0.89
C ASN A 256 4.47 3.33 0.29
N VAL A 257 3.17 3.59 0.43
CA VAL A 257 2.29 2.91 1.37
C VAL A 257 1.44 1.88 0.63
N HIS A 258 1.35 0.70 1.21
CA HIS A 258 0.59 -0.43 0.70
C HIS A 258 -0.40 -0.95 1.74
N PHE A 259 -1.53 -1.44 1.25
CA PHE A 259 -2.49 -2.27 1.96
C PHE A 259 -2.74 -3.52 1.14
N SER A 260 -2.58 -4.70 1.72
CA SER A 260 -2.82 -5.93 0.97
C SER A 260 -3.51 -7.01 1.80
N ASN A 261 -4.25 -7.86 1.10
CA ASN A 261 -4.88 -9.04 1.64
C ASN A 261 -4.55 -10.20 0.69
N TRP A 262 -3.77 -11.19 1.18
CA TRP A 262 -3.18 -12.22 0.35
C TRP A 262 -2.99 -13.55 1.09
N PHE A 263 -2.70 -14.63 0.37
CA PHE A 263 -2.54 -15.98 0.92
C PHE A 263 -1.08 -16.41 0.89
N ILE A 264 -0.54 -16.85 2.02
CA ILE A 264 0.83 -17.39 2.15
C ILE A 264 0.99 -18.65 1.30
N ASP A 265 0.03 -19.55 1.42
CA ASP A 265 -0.05 -20.83 0.75
C ASP A 265 -1.53 -21.25 0.61
N LEU A 266 -1.76 -22.42 0.02
CA LEU A 266 -3.09 -23.00 -0.21
C LEU A 266 -3.19 -24.31 0.58
N PRO A 267 -3.47 -24.27 1.89
CA PRO A 267 -3.36 -25.44 2.77
C PRO A 267 -4.40 -26.51 2.47
N PHE A 268 -5.50 -26.18 1.78
CA PHE A 268 -6.52 -27.14 1.36
C PHE A 268 -7.32 -26.64 0.15
N THR A 269 -7.85 -27.57 -0.63
CA THR A 269 -8.82 -27.29 -1.69
C THR A 269 -10.26 -27.45 -1.18
N GLY A 270 -11.23 -26.79 -1.83
CA GLY A 270 -12.64 -26.86 -1.42
C GLY A 270 -13.51 -25.83 -2.13
N GLY A 271 -14.70 -25.56 -1.60
CA GLY A 271 -15.56 -24.49 -2.09
C GLY A 271 -14.90 -23.10 -1.96
N PRO A 272 -15.38 -22.11 -2.74
CA PRO A 272 -14.86 -20.74 -2.67
C PRO A 272 -14.92 -20.15 -1.25
N ARG A 273 -13.89 -19.43 -0.87
CA ARG A 273 -13.76 -18.68 0.38
C ARG A 273 -13.35 -17.26 0.08
N THR A 274 -13.89 -16.31 0.85
CA THR A 274 -13.52 -14.89 0.73
C THR A 274 -13.07 -14.37 2.07
N TRP A 275 -12.04 -13.51 2.05
CA TRP A 275 -11.48 -12.85 3.22
C TRP A 275 -11.49 -11.35 3.02
N ASP A 276 -11.98 -10.62 4.00
CA ASP A 276 -12.05 -9.16 3.97
C ASP A 276 -11.05 -8.54 4.94
N MET A 277 -10.37 -7.52 4.46
CA MET A 277 -9.70 -6.51 5.26
C MET A 277 -10.30 -5.16 4.85
N LYS A 278 -10.49 -4.22 5.81
CA LYS A 278 -10.98 -2.90 5.46
C LYS A 278 -10.05 -1.82 5.99
N VAL A 279 -9.98 -0.70 5.28
CA VAL A 279 -9.22 0.48 5.70
C VAL A 279 -10.16 1.67 5.67
N ASN A 280 -10.38 2.28 6.84
CA ASN A 280 -11.25 3.44 6.96
C ASN A 280 -10.55 4.71 6.49
N TRP A 281 -9.30 4.90 6.92
CA TRP A 281 -8.46 6.01 6.52
C TRP A 281 -6.98 5.68 6.71
N VAL A 282 -6.14 6.43 6.00
CA VAL A 282 -4.70 6.49 6.19
C VAL A 282 -4.27 7.93 6.47
N TYR A 283 -3.26 8.08 7.33
CA TYR A 283 -2.65 9.35 7.68
C TYR A 283 -1.13 9.21 7.69
N TYR A 284 -0.44 10.19 7.12
CA TYR A 284 1.01 10.33 7.26
C TYR A 284 1.37 11.77 7.61
N LYS A 285 2.34 11.92 8.49
CA LYS A 285 2.93 13.21 8.85
C LYS A 285 4.44 13.13 8.72
N ALA A 286 5.00 13.87 7.77
CA ALA A 286 6.43 13.89 7.48
C ALA A 286 7.24 14.42 8.68
N ASP A 287 8.35 13.73 8.96
CA ASP A 287 9.42 14.14 9.87
C ASP A 287 8.98 14.45 11.32
N GLN A 288 7.82 14.00 11.73
CA GLN A 288 7.27 14.26 13.07
C GLN A 288 6.79 12.97 13.74
N ALA A 289 7.11 12.83 15.02
CA ALA A 289 6.44 11.92 15.92
C ALA A 289 5.13 12.57 16.39
N VAL A 290 4.00 12.04 15.93
CA VAL A 290 2.66 12.51 16.29
C VAL A 290 2.04 11.50 17.25
N SER A 291 1.45 11.96 18.34
CA SER A 291 0.74 11.09 19.26
C SER A 291 -0.55 10.55 18.64
N GLN A 292 -1.04 9.40 19.12
CA GLN A 292 -2.34 8.86 18.66
C GLN A 292 -3.47 9.87 18.84
N ALA A 293 -3.49 10.58 19.96
CA ALA A 293 -4.53 11.57 20.25
C ALA A 293 -4.51 12.72 19.24
N ASP A 294 -3.30 13.18 18.84
CA ASP A 294 -3.17 14.24 17.84
C ASP A 294 -3.48 13.77 16.43
N VAL A 295 -3.13 12.53 16.07
CA VAL A 295 -3.57 11.90 14.82
C VAL A 295 -5.09 11.87 14.77
N GLN A 296 -5.75 11.30 15.79
CA GLN A 296 -7.21 11.21 15.85
C GLN A 296 -7.88 12.59 15.80
N LYS A 297 -7.36 13.56 16.56
CA LYS A 297 -7.86 14.95 16.54
C LYS A 297 -7.75 15.58 15.14
N THR A 298 -6.65 15.33 14.43
CA THR A 298 -6.46 15.86 13.07
C THR A 298 -7.43 15.21 12.09
N VAL A 299 -7.57 13.90 12.16
CA VAL A 299 -8.51 13.12 11.33
C VAL A 299 -9.96 13.54 11.61
N ASP A 300 -10.36 13.69 12.88
CA ASP A 300 -11.69 14.19 13.27
C ASP A 300 -11.95 15.58 12.70
N GLY A 301 -10.92 16.45 12.68
CA GLY A 301 -10.99 17.76 12.04
C GLY A 301 -11.24 17.69 10.55
N PHE A 302 -10.61 16.76 9.83
CA PHE A 302 -10.86 16.54 8.39
C PHE A 302 -12.29 16.05 8.14
N TYR A 303 -12.76 15.05 8.88
CA TYR A 303 -14.14 14.58 8.78
C TYR A 303 -15.15 15.68 9.12
N GLY A 304 -14.91 16.46 10.18
CA GLY A 304 -15.77 17.59 10.57
C GLY A 304 -15.85 18.71 9.52
N ALA A 305 -14.81 18.86 8.71
CA ALA A 305 -14.76 19.78 7.59
C ALA A 305 -15.27 19.18 6.25
N GLY A 306 -15.67 17.91 6.24
CA GLY A 306 -16.06 17.21 5.00
C GLY A 306 -14.87 16.96 4.07
N THR A 307 -13.64 16.96 4.61
CA THR A 307 -12.42 16.74 3.83
C THR A 307 -12.10 15.25 3.79
N HIS A 308 -12.06 14.65 2.60
CA HIS A 308 -11.81 13.23 2.42
C HIS A 308 -10.40 12.91 1.92
N TYR A 309 -9.69 13.91 1.40
CA TYR A 309 -8.33 13.77 0.92
C TYR A 309 -7.49 15.03 1.16
N VAL A 310 -6.27 14.84 1.62
CA VAL A 310 -5.23 15.87 1.75
C VAL A 310 -3.90 15.26 1.32
N ASN A 311 -3.13 15.93 0.46
CA ASN A 311 -1.75 15.57 0.19
C ASN A 311 -0.91 16.84 0.00
N THR A 312 -0.19 17.20 1.04
CA THR A 312 0.75 18.32 1.09
C THR A 312 2.20 17.83 1.27
N VAL A 313 2.42 16.51 1.13
CA VAL A 313 3.78 15.94 1.12
C VAL A 313 4.49 16.43 -0.13
N PRO A 314 5.72 16.97 -0.01
CA PRO A 314 6.47 17.42 -1.18
C PRO A 314 6.64 16.27 -2.19
N LYS A 315 6.40 16.58 -3.47
CA LYS A 315 6.73 15.64 -4.54
C LYS A 315 8.24 15.47 -4.60
N SER A 316 8.69 14.25 -4.83
CA SER A 316 10.11 13.92 -5.00
C SER A 316 10.69 14.47 -6.29
#